data_4bd129a39ba17ad6eb0305efb8b041a8
#
_entry.id   4bd129a39ba17ad6eb0305efb8b041a8
#
_cell.length_a   1.000
_cell.length_b   1.000
_cell.length_c   1.000
_cell.angle_alpha   90.00
_cell.angle_beta   90.00
_cell.angle_gamma   90.00
#
_symmetry.space_group_name_H-M   'P 1'
#
loop_
_entity.id
_entity.type
_entity.pdbx_description
1 polymer ?
#
loop_
_entity_poly.entity_id
_entity_poly.type
_entity_poly.pdbx_seq_one_letter_code
_entity_poly.pdbx_strand_id
1 'polypeptide(L)'
;MKLLGLVGTNSARSTNRKLLQYIEQHFADKADIELVEIKELPIFNKPANRELPEIVKELVAKIEAADGVIIGTPEYDHSIPAVLMNALAWVSYGVYPLLNKPVMITGASYGTLGSSRAQLQLRQILNAPELKATVLPDEFLLSHSLQAFDANGELIDLETSQKLDAIFDDFRLFVTMTGKLSNAKKLLQKEAENFDWENL
;
A
#
# COMPACT_ATOMS: atom_id res chain seq x y z
N MET A 1 1.99 -15.27 4.53
CA MET A 1 1.56 -14.11 3.72
C MET A 1 2.65 -13.07 3.79
N LYS A 2 3.11 -12.59 2.64
CA LYS A 2 4.14 -11.53 2.56
C LYS A 2 3.46 -10.20 2.24
N LEU A 3 3.69 -9.19 3.05
CA LEU A 3 3.12 -7.85 2.85
C LEU A 3 4.25 -6.82 2.74
N LEU A 4 4.01 -5.78 1.97
CA LEU A 4 4.93 -4.64 1.85
C LEU A 4 4.30 -3.42 2.53
N GLY A 5 4.97 -2.85 3.53
CA GLY A 5 4.59 -1.58 4.15
C GLY A 5 5.30 -0.41 3.47
N LEU A 6 4.60 0.37 2.67
CA LEU A 6 5.16 1.53 1.97
C LEU A 6 5.07 2.77 2.86
N VAL A 7 6.22 3.30 3.27
CA VAL A 7 6.32 4.51 4.10
C VAL A 7 6.11 5.74 3.22
N GLY A 8 4.87 6.24 3.13
CA GLY A 8 4.45 7.31 2.23
C GLY A 8 4.95 8.73 2.59
N THR A 9 6.11 8.83 3.24
CA THR A 9 6.70 10.11 3.68
C THR A 9 8.22 10.04 3.70
N ASN A 10 8.87 11.18 3.52
CA ASN A 10 10.31 11.33 3.72
C ASN A 10 10.69 12.03 5.04
N SER A 11 9.71 12.36 5.89
CA SER A 11 9.97 13.00 7.18
C SER A 11 10.69 12.05 8.14
N ALA A 12 11.80 12.49 8.75
CA ALA A 12 12.54 11.70 9.73
C ALA A 12 11.73 11.46 11.03
N ARG A 13 10.82 12.38 11.38
CA ARG A 13 9.97 12.32 12.59
C ARG A 13 8.51 12.01 12.22
N SER A 14 8.29 10.90 11.51
CA SER A 14 6.96 10.53 11.02
C SER A 14 6.22 9.60 11.96
N THR A 15 5.03 10.00 12.41
CA THR A 15 4.11 9.11 13.12
C THR A 15 3.46 8.09 12.18
N ASN A 16 3.45 8.32 10.87
CA ASN A 16 3.04 7.32 9.88
C ASN A 16 4.05 6.18 9.77
N ARG A 17 5.36 6.49 9.84
CA ARG A 17 6.40 5.46 9.94
C ARG A 17 6.26 4.66 11.23
N LYS A 18 6.03 5.34 12.38
CA LYS A 18 5.79 4.65 13.65
C LYS A 18 4.57 3.73 13.57
N LEU A 19 3.50 4.17 12.93
CA LEU A 19 2.30 3.33 12.73
C LEU A 19 2.61 2.08 11.91
N LEU A 20 3.36 2.21 10.81
CA LEU A 20 3.77 1.03 10.03
C LEU A 20 4.72 0.11 10.79
N GLN A 21 5.64 0.65 11.60
CA GLN A 21 6.51 -0.14 12.48
C GLN A 21 5.69 -0.88 13.55
N TYR A 22 4.68 -0.22 14.13
CA TYR A 22 3.74 -0.89 15.02
C TYR A 22 3.01 -2.03 14.32
N ILE A 23 2.46 -1.79 13.12
CA ILE A 23 1.78 -2.82 12.31
C ILE A 23 2.71 -4.00 12.02
N GLU A 24 3.95 -3.76 11.60
CA GLU A 24 4.96 -4.79 11.35
C GLU A 24 5.20 -5.67 12.58
N GLN A 25 5.40 -5.06 13.76
CA GLN A 25 5.71 -5.77 15.00
C GLN A 25 4.49 -6.46 15.60
N HIS A 26 3.35 -5.75 15.66
CA HIS A 26 2.11 -6.23 16.26
C HIS A 26 1.51 -7.43 15.52
N PHE A 27 1.66 -7.50 14.21
CA PHE A 27 1.15 -8.59 13.38
C PHE A 27 2.22 -9.56 12.87
N ALA A 28 3.39 -9.59 13.49
CA ALA A 28 4.50 -10.46 13.09
C ALA A 28 4.15 -11.97 13.15
N ASP A 29 3.20 -12.36 14.00
CA ASP A 29 2.68 -13.74 14.07
C ASP A 29 1.68 -14.06 12.95
N LYS A 30 1.09 -13.04 12.29
CA LYS A 30 0.04 -13.19 11.28
C LYS A 30 0.55 -13.02 9.84
N ALA A 31 1.60 -12.22 9.64
CA ALA A 31 2.18 -11.91 8.32
C ALA A 31 3.65 -11.52 8.42
N ASP A 32 4.39 -11.78 7.35
CA ASP A 32 5.75 -11.27 7.13
C ASP A 32 5.64 -9.92 6.43
N ILE A 33 5.91 -8.83 7.14
CA ILE A 33 5.74 -7.46 6.67
C ILE A 33 7.12 -6.82 6.50
N GLU A 34 7.46 -6.40 5.29
CA GLU A 34 8.69 -5.65 5.00
C GLU A 34 8.35 -4.16 4.82
N LEU A 35 9.01 -3.28 5.60
CA LEU A 35 8.85 -1.83 5.42
C LEU A 35 9.82 -1.30 4.36
N VAL A 36 9.30 -0.45 3.46
CA VAL A 36 10.09 0.17 2.40
C VAL A 36 9.95 1.69 2.43
N GLU A 37 11.11 2.36 2.44
CA GLU A 37 11.23 3.80 2.35
C GLU A 37 11.28 4.26 0.89
N ILE A 38 10.62 5.40 0.61
CA ILE A 38 10.57 5.98 -0.75
C ILE A 38 11.36 7.29 -0.87
N LYS A 39 12.02 7.72 0.19
CA LYS A 39 12.69 9.03 0.29
C LYS A 39 13.87 9.20 -0.66
N GLU A 40 14.52 8.10 -1.05
CA GLU A 40 15.71 8.11 -1.92
C GLU A 40 15.36 7.96 -3.40
N LEU A 41 14.08 7.80 -3.75
CA LEU A 41 13.67 7.72 -5.14
C LEU A 41 13.97 9.05 -5.86
N PRO A 42 14.58 9.03 -7.05
CA PRO A 42 14.80 10.24 -7.82
C PRO A 42 13.47 10.89 -8.22
N ILE A 43 13.50 12.19 -8.49
CA ILE A 43 12.31 12.88 -9.00
C ILE A 43 11.94 12.28 -10.36
N PHE A 44 10.66 11.91 -10.50
CA PHE A 44 10.14 11.35 -11.74
C PHE A 44 10.24 12.35 -12.88
N ASN A 45 10.91 11.96 -13.96
CA ASN A 45 11.20 12.81 -15.11
C ASN A 45 10.72 12.23 -16.45
N LYS A 46 9.94 11.14 -16.40
CA LYS A 46 9.40 10.46 -17.58
C LYS A 46 10.50 10.13 -18.63
N PRO A 47 11.47 9.26 -18.32
CA PRO A 47 12.58 8.95 -19.21
C PRO A 47 12.08 8.40 -20.56
N ALA A 48 12.62 8.93 -21.68
CA ALA A 48 12.12 8.65 -23.04
C ALA A 48 12.22 7.17 -23.44
N ASN A 49 13.24 6.45 -22.96
CA ASN A 49 13.49 5.04 -23.23
C ASN A 49 12.76 4.11 -22.25
N ARG A 50 11.95 4.64 -21.30
CA ARG A 50 11.32 3.92 -20.19
C ARG A 50 12.31 3.14 -19.30
N GLU A 51 13.58 3.52 -19.30
CA GLU A 51 14.57 2.93 -18.44
C GLU A 51 14.36 3.39 -16.99
N LEU A 52 14.22 2.41 -16.08
CA LEU A 52 14.02 2.67 -14.66
C LEU A 52 15.35 2.73 -13.93
N PRO A 53 15.56 3.72 -13.02
CA PRO A 53 16.67 3.69 -12.08
C PRO A 53 16.66 2.39 -11.24
N GLU A 54 17.85 1.92 -10.82
CA GLU A 54 17.97 0.66 -10.09
C GLU A 54 17.13 0.62 -8.81
N ILE A 55 17.14 1.69 -8.02
CA ILE A 55 16.32 1.81 -6.81
C ILE A 55 14.80 1.72 -7.10
N VAL A 56 14.36 2.13 -8.29
CA VAL A 56 12.96 1.98 -8.72
C VAL A 56 12.68 0.52 -9.10
N LYS A 57 13.60 -0.16 -9.79
CA LYS A 57 13.49 -1.59 -10.10
C LYS A 57 13.40 -2.43 -8.84
N GLU A 58 14.19 -2.11 -7.81
CA GLU A 58 14.13 -2.77 -6.50
C GLU A 58 12.76 -2.59 -5.85
N LEU A 59 12.21 -1.37 -5.88
CA LEU A 59 10.87 -1.11 -5.36
C LEU A 59 9.79 -1.91 -6.12
N VAL A 60 9.87 -1.92 -7.46
CA VAL A 60 8.97 -2.70 -8.32
C VAL A 60 9.02 -4.17 -7.95
N ALA A 61 10.22 -4.75 -7.87
CA ALA A 61 10.40 -6.16 -7.53
C ALA A 61 9.82 -6.52 -6.14
N LYS A 62 9.99 -5.65 -5.14
CA LYS A 62 9.41 -5.83 -3.80
C LYS A 62 7.87 -5.79 -3.84
N ILE A 63 7.27 -4.85 -4.58
CA ILE A 63 5.82 -4.79 -4.74
C ILE A 63 5.30 -6.04 -5.45
N GLU A 64 5.98 -6.51 -6.50
CA GLU A 64 5.59 -7.72 -7.24
C GLU A 64 5.65 -8.97 -6.37
N ALA A 65 6.68 -9.11 -5.52
CA ALA A 65 6.89 -10.24 -4.64
C ALA A 65 5.91 -10.30 -3.44
N ALA A 66 5.29 -9.17 -3.09
CA ALA A 66 4.34 -9.10 -2.00
C ALA A 66 2.93 -9.59 -2.41
N ASP A 67 2.24 -10.27 -1.50
CA ASP A 67 0.84 -10.67 -1.66
C ASP A 67 -0.12 -9.47 -1.58
N GLY A 68 0.26 -8.43 -0.82
CA GLY A 68 -0.48 -7.18 -0.65
C GLY A 68 0.42 -6.04 -0.18
N VAL A 69 -0.09 -4.81 -0.26
CA VAL A 69 0.65 -3.59 0.12
C VAL A 69 -0.13 -2.80 1.16
N ILE A 70 0.56 -2.31 2.20
CA ILE A 70 0.02 -1.38 3.19
C ILE A 70 0.68 -0.02 2.93
N ILE A 71 -0.09 1.01 2.61
CA ILE A 71 0.43 2.36 2.37
C ILE A 71 0.10 3.25 3.56
N GLY A 72 1.14 3.66 4.29
CA GLY A 72 1.01 4.65 5.36
C GLY A 72 1.26 6.06 4.84
N THR A 73 0.27 6.95 4.89
CA THR A 73 0.38 8.31 4.35
C THR A 73 0.00 9.40 5.36
N PRO A 74 0.85 10.42 5.58
CA PRO A 74 0.40 11.65 6.21
C PRO A 74 -0.49 12.45 5.25
N GLU A 75 -1.09 13.50 5.78
CA GLU A 75 -1.84 14.49 5.00
C GLU A 75 -1.08 15.81 5.01
N TYR A 76 -0.66 16.29 3.83
CA TYR A 76 -0.07 17.61 3.61
C TYR A 76 -0.97 18.40 2.66
N ASP A 77 -1.41 19.57 3.09
CA ASP A 77 -2.28 20.44 2.27
C ASP A 77 -3.50 19.71 1.69
N HIS A 78 -4.16 18.87 2.51
CA HIS A 78 -5.32 18.06 2.15
C HIS A 78 -5.05 16.95 1.11
N SER A 79 -3.79 16.60 0.90
CA SER A 79 -3.32 15.71 -0.15
C SER A 79 -2.32 14.69 0.37
N ILE A 80 -1.95 13.71 -0.45
CA ILE A 80 -0.79 12.86 -0.22
C ILE A 80 0.50 13.67 -0.38
N PRO A 81 1.60 13.31 0.30
CA PRO A 81 2.89 13.98 0.11
C PRO A 81 3.42 13.85 -1.32
N ALA A 82 4.12 14.87 -1.80
CA ALA A 82 4.76 14.87 -3.11
C ALA A 82 5.68 13.64 -3.32
N VAL A 83 6.38 13.19 -2.26
CA VAL A 83 7.25 12.01 -2.33
C VAL A 83 6.47 10.73 -2.58
N LEU A 84 5.25 10.58 -2.05
CA LEU A 84 4.39 9.44 -2.33
C LEU A 84 3.85 9.50 -3.77
N MET A 85 3.41 10.68 -4.23
CA MET A 85 3.01 10.87 -5.63
C MET A 85 4.16 10.54 -6.59
N ASN A 86 5.40 10.95 -6.26
CA ASN A 86 6.60 10.62 -7.01
C ASN A 86 6.82 9.10 -7.12
N ALA A 87 6.70 8.37 -6.01
CA ALA A 87 6.81 6.91 -6.01
C ALA A 87 5.74 6.25 -6.89
N LEU A 88 4.47 6.71 -6.78
CA LEU A 88 3.37 6.20 -7.60
C LEU A 88 3.57 6.50 -9.09
N ALA A 89 4.13 7.66 -9.45
CA ALA A 89 4.48 7.98 -10.83
C ALA A 89 5.55 7.03 -11.41
N TRP A 90 6.56 6.65 -10.62
CA TRP A 90 7.55 5.68 -11.03
C TRP A 90 6.96 4.27 -11.24
N VAL A 91 6.13 3.78 -10.33
CA VAL A 91 5.57 2.42 -10.40
C VAL A 91 4.36 2.30 -11.35
N SER A 92 3.98 3.39 -12.03
CA SER A 92 2.95 3.42 -13.09
C SER A 92 3.52 3.68 -14.49
N TYR A 93 4.86 3.82 -14.62
CA TYR A 93 5.47 4.21 -15.88
C TYR A 93 6.20 3.05 -16.59
N GLY A 94 5.48 2.34 -17.43
CA GLY A 94 6.01 1.21 -18.21
C GLY A 94 6.16 -0.08 -17.39
N VAL A 95 5.82 -0.04 -16.12
CA VAL A 95 5.70 -1.18 -15.19
C VAL A 95 4.42 -1.00 -14.39
N TYR A 96 3.79 -2.07 -13.98
CA TYR A 96 2.47 -2.02 -13.33
C TYR A 96 2.38 -2.99 -12.14
N PRO A 97 3.29 -2.90 -11.14
CA PRO A 97 3.37 -3.87 -10.05
C PRO A 97 2.16 -3.83 -9.11
N LEU A 98 1.40 -2.72 -9.10
CA LEU A 98 0.18 -2.55 -8.32
C LEU A 98 -1.08 -3.06 -9.01
N LEU A 99 -1.00 -3.49 -10.27
CA LEU A 99 -2.18 -3.92 -11.04
C LEU A 99 -2.89 -5.10 -10.35
N ASN A 100 -4.14 -4.87 -9.94
CA ASN A 100 -4.96 -5.80 -9.14
C ASN A 100 -4.33 -6.23 -7.81
N LYS A 101 -3.27 -5.54 -7.33
CA LYS A 101 -2.66 -5.80 -6.03
C LYS A 101 -3.60 -5.36 -4.92
N PRO A 102 -3.86 -6.19 -3.89
CA PRO A 102 -4.58 -5.77 -2.70
C PRO A 102 -3.82 -4.67 -1.96
N VAL A 103 -4.50 -3.58 -1.63
CA VAL A 103 -3.91 -2.44 -0.93
C VAL A 103 -4.77 -2.06 0.27
N MET A 104 -4.15 -1.96 1.45
CA MET A 104 -4.68 -1.30 2.63
C MET A 104 -4.07 0.11 2.73
N ILE A 105 -4.90 1.12 2.97
CA ILE A 105 -4.42 2.48 3.24
C ILE A 105 -4.59 2.76 4.72
N THR A 106 -3.57 3.35 5.32
CA THR A 106 -3.59 3.82 6.71
C THR A 106 -2.91 5.16 6.82
N GLY A 107 -3.17 5.86 7.91
CA GLY A 107 -2.49 7.13 8.14
C GLY A 107 -2.67 7.68 9.54
N ALA A 108 -1.78 8.58 9.89
CA ALA A 108 -1.70 9.22 11.17
C ALA A 108 -1.54 10.73 11.00
N SER A 109 -2.26 11.51 11.81
CA SER A 109 -2.13 12.96 11.84
C SER A 109 -2.01 13.49 13.27
N TYR A 110 -1.39 14.65 13.43
CA TYR A 110 -1.31 15.32 14.74
C TYR A 110 -2.68 15.85 15.20
N GLY A 111 -3.56 16.16 14.26
CA GLY A 111 -4.94 16.59 14.51
C GLY A 111 -5.93 15.42 14.56
N THR A 112 -7.22 15.75 14.39
CA THR A 112 -8.35 14.82 14.57
C THR A 112 -8.67 13.96 13.35
N LEU A 113 -8.17 14.30 12.15
CA LEU A 113 -8.64 13.69 10.90
C LEU A 113 -7.88 12.42 10.49
N GLY A 114 -6.77 12.06 11.15
CA GLY A 114 -6.04 10.83 10.85
C GLY A 114 -5.60 10.65 9.39
N SER A 115 -5.40 11.74 8.64
CA SER A 115 -5.09 11.79 7.20
C SER A 115 -6.26 11.41 6.26
N SER A 116 -7.51 11.56 6.68
CA SER A 116 -8.68 11.09 5.92
C SER A 116 -8.76 11.63 4.49
N ARG A 117 -8.44 12.92 4.27
CA ARG A 117 -8.49 13.53 2.92
C ARG A 117 -7.40 13.01 2.00
N ALA A 118 -6.19 12.81 2.55
CA ALA A 118 -5.09 12.18 1.80
C ALA A 118 -5.42 10.73 1.43
N GLN A 119 -6.06 9.96 2.34
CA GLN A 119 -6.49 8.61 2.06
C GLN A 119 -7.56 8.55 0.97
N LEU A 120 -8.53 9.47 0.99
CA LEU A 120 -9.55 9.59 -0.07
C LEU A 120 -8.91 9.88 -1.44
N GLN A 121 -7.97 10.82 -1.49
CA GLN A 121 -7.24 11.13 -2.72
C GLN A 121 -6.39 9.94 -3.18
N LEU A 122 -5.70 9.26 -2.26
CA LEU A 122 -4.89 8.09 -2.60
C LEU A 122 -5.73 6.97 -3.23
N ARG A 123 -6.96 6.72 -2.71
CA ARG A 123 -7.91 5.77 -3.32
C ARG A 123 -8.23 6.14 -4.77
N GLN A 124 -8.46 7.42 -5.04
CA GLN A 124 -8.71 7.90 -6.39
C GLN A 124 -7.51 7.68 -7.31
N ILE A 125 -6.29 7.99 -6.84
CA ILE A 125 -5.05 7.80 -7.60
C ILE A 125 -4.81 6.31 -7.89
N LEU A 126 -4.96 5.44 -6.88
CA LEU A 126 -4.76 3.99 -7.02
C LEU A 126 -5.78 3.33 -7.97
N ASN A 127 -6.90 4.00 -8.26
CA ASN A 127 -7.87 3.54 -9.25
C ASN A 127 -7.52 3.93 -10.71
N ALA A 128 -6.46 4.73 -10.92
CA ALA A 128 -5.98 5.05 -12.27
C ALA A 128 -5.62 3.77 -13.05
N PRO A 129 -5.84 3.72 -14.39
CA PRO A 129 -5.64 2.51 -15.20
C PRO A 129 -4.25 1.90 -15.08
N GLU A 130 -3.22 2.72 -14.89
CA GLU A 130 -1.82 2.30 -14.80
C GLU A 130 -1.44 1.76 -13.42
N LEU A 131 -2.22 2.06 -12.38
CA LEU A 131 -2.06 1.54 -11.03
C LEU A 131 -3.07 0.43 -10.77
N LYS A 132 -4.35 0.71 -10.97
CA LYS A 132 -5.50 -0.22 -10.88
C LYS A 132 -5.39 -1.21 -9.72
N ALA A 133 -5.03 -0.70 -8.56
CA ALA A 133 -4.94 -1.49 -7.35
C ALA A 133 -6.34 -1.87 -6.84
N THR A 134 -6.43 -2.98 -6.10
CA THR A 134 -7.67 -3.38 -5.43
C THR A 134 -7.61 -2.92 -3.99
N VAL A 135 -8.24 -1.78 -3.68
CA VAL A 135 -8.11 -1.12 -2.37
C VAL A 135 -9.15 -1.64 -1.40
N LEU A 136 -8.71 -2.03 -0.19
CA LEU A 136 -9.61 -2.38 0.91
C LEU A 136 -10.52 -1.18 1.24
N PRO A 137 -11.84 -1.37 1.38
CA PRO A 137 -12.77 -0.26 1.69
C PRO A 137 -12.52 0.40 3.04
N ASP A 138 -12.06 -0.36 4.03
CA ASP A 138 -11.86 0.09 5.40
C ASP A 138 -10.79 1.17 5.52
N GLU A 139 -11.00 2.07 6.50
CA GLU A 139 -10.10 3.19 6.78
C GLU A 139 -9.56 3.11 8.20
N PHE A 140 -8.24 3.09 8.32
CA PHE A 140 -7.59 3.29 9.61
C PHE A 140 -7.03 4.72 9.70
N LEU A 141 -7.61 5.52 10.59
CA LEU A 141 -7.35 6.95 10.77
C LEU A 141 -6.83 7.20 12.17
N LEU A 142 -5.51 7.28 12.35
CA LEU A 142 -4.91 7.54 13.67
C LEU A 142 -4.86 9.04 13.94
N SER A 143 -5.82 9.53 14.74
CA SER A 143 -5.86 10.92 15.24
C SER A 143 -4.87 11.13 16.37
N HIS A 144 -4.49 12.39 16.62
CA HIS A 144 -3.63 12.81 17.74
C HIS A 144 -2.35 11.95 17.89
N SER A 145 -1.73 11.63 16.76
CA SER A 145 -0.70 10.60 16.65
C SER A 145 0.60 10.87 17.43
N LEU A 146 0.84 12.10 17.89
CA LEU A 146 1.96 12.40 18.78
C LEU A 146 1.81 11.77 20.17
N GLN A 147 0.58 11.56 20.63
CA GLN A 147 0.21 10.97 21.91
C GLN A 147 -0.27 9.53 21.80
N ALA A 148 -0.33 8.97 20.60
CA ALA A 148 -0.96 7.66 20.35
C ALA A 148 -0.07 6.47 20.74
N PHE A 149 1.25 6.68 20.87
CA PHE A 149 2.20 5.60 21.14
C PHE A 149 2.91 5.82 22.48
N ASP A 150 3.12 4.74 23.20
CA ASP A 150 3.94 4.72 24.42
C ASP A 150 5.45 4.75 24.10
N ALA A 151 6.28 4.63 25.15
CA ALA A 151 7.74 4.61 25.02
C ALA A 151 8.29 3.38 24.29
N ASN A 152 7.52 2.29 24.23
CA ASN A 152 7.88 1.05 23.53
C ASN A 152 7.40 1.04 22.09
N GLY A 153 6.61 2.04 21.67
CA GLY A 153 6.02 2.12 20.34
C GLY A 153 4.65 1.46 20.22
N GLU A 154 4.05 1.01 21.33
CA GLU A 154 2.73 0.40 21.39
C GLU A 154 1.62 1.46 21.36
N LEU A 155 0.49 1.14 20.71
CA LEU A 155 -0.71 1.98 20.77
C LEU A 155 -1.30 1.98 22.18
N ILE A 156 -1.45 3.18 22.76
CA ILE A 156 -1.94 3.36 24.15
C ILE A 156 -3.44 3.06 24.24
N ASP A 157 -4.21 3.48 23.24
CA ASP A 157 -5.65 3.35 23.24
C ASP A 157 -6.09 1.97 22.74
N LEU A 158 -6.72 1.20 23.64
CA LEU A 158 -7.15 -0.17 23.37
C LEU A 158 -8.22 -0.24 22.26
N GLU A 159 -9.14 0.71 22.19
CA GLU A 159 -10.19 0.73 21.17
C GLU A 159 -9.58 0.95 19.79
N THR A 160 -8.60 1.86 19.68
CA THR A 160 -7.83 2.10 18.45
C THR A 160 -7.06 0.86 18.02
N SER A 161 -6.41 0.15 18.96
CA SER A 161 -5.69 -1.09 18.68
C SER A 161 -6.63 -2.19 18.19
N GLN A 162 -7.76 -2.41 18.87
CA GLN A 162 -8.77 -3.39 18.46
C GLN A 162 -9.39 -3.08 17.09
N LYS A 163 -9.61 -1.80 16.79
CA LYS A 163 -10.04 -1.39 15.45
C LYS A 163 -9.01 -1.76 14.37
N LEU A 164 -7.72 -1.53 14.66
CA LEU A 164 -6.66 -1.92 13.73
C LEU A 164 -6.58 -3.43 13.56
N ASP A 165 -6.74 -4.21 14.64
CA ASP A 165 -6.77 -5.67 14.60
C ASP A 165 -7.86 -6.18 13.66
N ALA A 166 -9.08 -5.65 13.78
CA ALA A 166 -10.19 -6.02 12.91
C ALA A 166 -9.93 -5.68 11.44
N ILE A 167 -9.46 -4.47 11.15
CA ILE A 167 -9.14 -4.03 9.78
C ILE A 167 -7.99 -4.87 9.20
N PHE A 168 -6.99 -5.23 9.99
CA PHE A 168 -5.88 -6.06 9.51
C PHE A 168 -6.31 -7.49 9.20
N ASP A 169 -7.18 -8.09 10.02
CA ASP A 169 -7.73 -9.42 9.75
C ASP A 169 -8.62 -9.40 8.50
N ASP A 170 -9.43 -8.35 8.28
CA ASP A 170 -10.18 -8.14 7.04
C ASP A 170 -9.24 -7.96 5.84
N PHE A 171 -8.13 -7.24 5.99
CA PHE A 171 -7.13 -7.10 4.93
C PHE A 171 -6.48 -8.43 4.55
N ARG A 172 -6.13 -9.28 5.53
CA ARG A 172 -5.59 -10.62 5.26
C ARG A 172 -6.58 -11.50 4.48
N LEU A 173 -7.86 -11.44 4.85
CA LEU A 173 -8.92 -12.13 4.11
C LEU A 173 -9.04 -11.57 2.69
N PHE A 174 -9.03 -10.26 2.54
CA PHE A 174 -9.11 -9.55 1.27
C PHE A 174 -7.94 -9.91 0.33
N VAL A 175 -6.69 -9.97 0.84
CA VAL A 175 -5.52 -10.46 0.11
C VAL A 175 -5.74 -11.89 -0.39
N THR A 176 -6.22 -12.77 0.48
CA THR A 176 -6.48 -14.18 0.15
C THR A 176 -7.55 -14.31 -0.95
N MET A 177 -8.65 -13.58 -0.85
CA MET A 177 -9.74 -13.60 -1.82
C MET A 177 -9.34 -13.02 -3.18
N THR A 178 -8.60 -11.90 -3.16
CA THR A 178 -8.09 -11.26 -4.39
C THR A 178 -7.10 -12.17 -5.12
N GLY A 179 -6.25 -12.88 -4.39
CA GLY A 179 -5.34 -13.88 -4.95
C GLY A 179 -6.09 -15.03 -5.64
N LYS A 180 -7.14 -15.56 -5.01
CA LYS A 180 -8.00 -16.59 -5.62
C LYS A 180 -8.68 -16.08 -6.90
N LEU A 181 -9.21 -14.86 -6.89
CA LEU A 181 -9.85 -14.24 -8.05
C LEU A 181 -8.85 -14.06 -9.21
N SER A 182 -7.63 -13.60 -8.91
CA SER A 182 -6.57 -13.45 -9.91
C SER A 182 -6.21 -14.78 -10.57
N ASN A 183 -6.09 -15.84 -9.78
CA ASN A 183 -5.80 -17.19 -10.27
C ASN A 183 -6.95 -17.74 -11.15
N ALA A 184 -8.20 -17.54 -10.72
CA ALA A 184 -9.37 -17.94 -11.53
C ALA A 184 -9.42 -17.23 -12.87
N LYS A 185 -9.13 -15.91 -12.90
CA LYS A 185 -9.04 -15.16 -14.16
C LYS A 185 -7.97 -15.69 -15.12
N LYS A 186 -6.78 -16.04 -14.59
CA LYS A 186 -5.68 -16.63 -15.40
C LYS A 186 -6.10 -17.99 -16.00
N LEU A 187 -6.82 -18.82 -15.24
CA LEU A 187 -7.32 -20.09 -15.74
C LEU A 187 -8.32 -19.89 -16.88
N LEU A 188 -9.30 -18.99 -16.71
CA LEU A 188 -10.28 -18.66 -17.76
C LEU A 188 -9.62 -18.10 -19.02
N GLN A 189 -8.59 -17.25 -18.89
CA GLN A 189 -7.83 -16.75 -20.03
C GLN A 189 -7.11 -17.88 -20.77
N LYS A 190 -6.45 -18.79 -20.05
CA LYS A 190 -5.78 -19.94 -20.62
C LYS A 190 -6.75 -20.91 -21.33
N GLU A 191 -7.94 -21.11 -20.76
CA GLU A 191 -8.98 -21.91 -21.41
C GLU A 191 -9.47 -21.25 -22.70
N ALA A 192 -9.67 -19.92 -22.70
CA ALA A 192 -10.06 -19.18 -23.89
C ALA A 192 -8.98 -19.19 -25.00
N GLU A 193 -7.69 -19.13 -24.62
CA GLU A 193 -6.56 -19.22 -25.57
C GLU A 193 -6.42 -20.61 -26.19
N ASN A 194 -6.82 -21.67 -25.48
CA ASN A 194 -6.77 -23.05 -25.92
C ASN A 194 -8.08 -23.51 -26.62
N PHE A 195 -9.07 -22.62 -26.71
CA PHE A 195 -10.35 -22.95 -27.30
C PHE A 195 -10.21 -23.06 -28.85
N ASP A 196 -10.50 -24.24 -29.37
CA ASP A 196 -10.40 -24.52 -30.80
C ASP A 196 -11.74 -24.15 -31.50
N TRP A 197 -11.73 -23.00 -32.17
CA TRP A 197 -12.87 -22.47 -32.92
C TRP A 197 -13.15 -23.22 -34.22
N GLU A 198 -12.23 -24.08 -34.68
CA GLU A 198 -12.37 -24.84 -35.93
C GLU A 198 -13.14 -26.14 -35.76
N ASN A 199 -13.36 -26.59 -34.51
CA ASN A 199 -14.06 -27.83 -34.16
C ASN A 199 -15.46 -27.62 -33.56
N LEU A 200 -16.15 -26.54 -33.92
CA LEU A 200 -17.55 -26.27 -33.57
C LEU A 200 -18.53 -26.77 -34.64
#